data_eb9c6a011fb5d6aee613d201f4690dc0
#
_entry.id   eb9c6a011fb5d6aee613d201f4690dc0
#
_cell.length_a   1.000
_cell.length_b   1.000
_cell.length_c   1.000
_cell.angle_alpha   90.00
_cell.angle_beta   90.00
_cell.angle_gamma   90.00
#
_symmetry.space_group_name_H-M   'P 1'
#
loop_
_entity.id
_entity.type
_entity.pdbx_description
1 polymer ?
#
loop_
_entity_poly.entity_id
_entity_poly.type
_entity_poly.pdbx_seq_one_letter_code
_entity_poly.pdbx_strand_id
1 'polypeptide(L)'
;ILLCGESAGGGLIYALCLKLKALKLPLPCGLVGISPWTDLTQSGKTFAENRDNDPSLSEELLNFYAACYTDDAKNPLCSPLFGDLSDLPPSLLFAGGDEILLDDARRLHEKLLASGCKSRLHIAPERWHAYVLYCLTENMQDDFESINQFLDKTLSPAKSLRWMKLDNAAKIYPAAKRRTWTNYFRLSANLSE
;
A
#
# COMPACT_ATOMS: atom_id res chain seq x y z
N ILE A 1 -13.55 -2.45 9.91
CA ILE A 1 -12.69 -1.46 9.22
C ILE A 1 -11.51 -2.22 8.64
N LEU A 2 -11.19 -1.97 7.36
CA LEU A 2 -9.96 -2.37 6.70
C LEU A 2 -9.13 -1.09 6.45
N LEU A 3 -7.82 -1.18 6.56
CA LEU A 3 -6.92 -0.08 6.23
C LEU A 3 -6.21 -0.37 4.90
N CYS A 4 -6.12 0.65 4.07
CA CYS A 4 -5.34 0.64 2.84
C CYS A 4 -4.37 1.81 2.88
N GLY A 5 -3.10 1.57 2.54
CA GLY A 5 -2.07 2.59 2.53
C GLY A 5 -1.07 2.36 1.40
N GLU A 6 -0.61 3.46 0.82
CA GLU A 6 0.39 3.47 -0.24
C GLU A 6 1.65 4.16 0.26
N SER A 7 2.83 3.67 -0.15
CA SER A 7 4.12 4.28 0.16
C SER A 7 4.31 4.52 1.66
N ALA A 8 4.55 5.75 2.09
CA ALA A 8 4.59 6.16 3.49
C ALA A 8 3.28 5.80 4.23
N GLY A 9 2.11 5.93 3.56
CA GLY A 9 0.83 5.48 4.08
C GLY A 9 0.76 3.97 4.29
N GLY A 10 1.46 3.19 3.45
CA GLY A 10 1.66 1.76 3.62
C GLY A 10 2.42 1.42 4.90
N GLY A 11 3.47 2.17 5.21
CA GLY A 11 4.17 2.07 6.52
C GLY A 11 3.27 2.49 7.69
N LEU A 12 2.53 3.60 7.52
CA LEU A 12 1.70 4.18 8.57
C LEU A 12 0.59 3.23 9.06
N ILE A 13 -0.05 2.44 8.17
CA ILE A 13 -1.10 1.48 8.58
C ILE A 13 -0.55 0.38 9.50
N TYR A 14 0.70 -0.07 9.29
CA TYR A 14 1.37 -1.03 10.18
C TYR A 14 1.80 -0.37 11.49
N ALA A 15 2.36 0.83 11.44
CA ALA A 15 2.70 1.60 12.63
C ALA A 15 1.46 1.87 13.52
N LEU A 16 0.31 2.18 12.89
CA LEU A 16 -0.97 2.32 13.58
C LEU A 16 -1.37 1.01 14.26
N CYS A 17 -1.25 -0.14 13.59
CA CYS A 17 -1.56 -1.43 14.20
C CYS A 17 -0.65 -1.73 15.40
N LEU A 18 0.64 -1.43 15.32
CA LEU A 18 1.56 -1.55 16.46
C LEU A 18 1.12 -0.67 17.63
N LYS A 19 0.71 0.57 17.35
CA LYS A 19 0.20 1.49 18.37
C LYS A 19 -1.10 1.01 18.99
N LEU A 20 -2.06 0.54 18.18
CA LEU A 20 -3.32 -0.02 18.66
C LEU A 20 -3.09 -1.25 19.56
N LYS A 21 -2.18 -2.15 19.14
CA LYS A 21 -1.78 -3.33 19.90
C LYS A 21 -1.18 -2.94 21.26
N ALA A 22 -0.26 -1.97 21.29
CA ALA A 22 0.32 -1.46 22.55
C ALA A 22 -0.74 -0.85 23.49
N LEU A 23 -1.76 -0.21 22.93
CA LEU A 23 -2.89 0.36 23.67
C LEU A 23 -4.00 -0.66 24.00
N LYS A 24 -3.85 -1.93 23.56
CA LYS A 24 -4.88 -2.98 23.68
C LYS A 24 -6.23 -2.58 23.06
N LEU A 25 -6.19 -1.81 21.99
CA LEU A 25 -7.36 -1.40 21.23
C LEU A 25 -7.64 -2.39 20.09
N PRO A 26 -8.89 -2.48 19.61
CA PRO A 26 -9.24 -3.36 18.50
C PRO A 26 -8.44 -3.04 17.25
N LEU A 27 -7.89 -4.09 16.62
CA LEU A 27 -7.21 -3.98 15.34
C LEU A 27 -8.21 -3.94 14.17
N PRO A 28 -7.82 -3.39 13.00
CA PRO A 28 -8.60 -3.53 11.77
C PRO A 28 -8.73 -5.01 11.38
N CYS A 29 -9.68 -5.32 10.51
CA CYS A 29 -9.90 -6.70 10.07
C CYS A 29 -8.95 -7.14 8.94
N GLY A 30 -8.25 -6.20 8.31
CA GLY A 30 -7.28 -6.48 7.23
C GLY A 30 -6.51 -5.23 6.84
N LEU A 31 -5.37 -5.44 6.18
CA LEU A 31 -4.45 -4.41 5.70
C LEU A 31 -4.17 -4.60 4.22
N VAL A 32 -4.19 -3.53 3.44
CA VAL A 32 -3.70 -3.50 2.05
C VAL A 32 -2.56 -2.49 1.98
N GLY A 33 -1.36 -2.95 1.66
CA GLY A 33 -0.17 -2.12 1.47
C GLY A 33 0.24 -2.09 0.00
N ILE A 34 0.27 -0.91 -0.60
CA ILE A 34 0.75 -0.70 -1.97
C ILE A 34 2.12 -0.05 -1.87
N SER A 35 3.15 -0.75 -2.33
CA SER A 35 4.55 -0.27 -2.28
C SER A 35 4.92 0.32 -0.90
N PRO A 36 4.68 -0.42 0.21
CA PRO A 36 4.75 0.15 1.55
C PRO A 36 6.20 0.51 1.93
N TRP A 37 6.42 1.75 2.41
CA TRP A 37 7.69 2.18 2.98
C TRP A 37 7.69 1.88 4.48
N THR A 38 8.40 0.82 4.87
CA THR A 38 8.37 0.26 6.23
C THR A 38 9.67 0.31 6.99
N ASP A 39 10.74 0.74 6.32
CA ASP A 39 12.09 0.89 6.84
C ASP A 39 12.71 2.23 6.42
N LEU A 40 12.63 3.22 7.30
CA LEU A 40 13.18 4.55 7.06
C LEU A 40 14.72 4.59 7.12
N THR A 41 15.36 3.48 7.51
CA THR A 41 16.84 3.36 7.48
C THR A 41 17.36 2.94 6.10
N GLN A 42 16.45 2.61 5.17
CA GLN A 42 16.77 2.21 3.80
C GLN A 42 17.76 1.03 3.74
N SER A 43 17.61 0.06 4.65
CA SER A 43 18.54 -1.07 4.75
C SER A 43 18.24 -2.21 3.76
N GLY A 44 17.21 -2.06 2.90
CA GLY A 44 16.89 -3.01 1.83
C GLY A 44 17.93 -2.98 0.71
N LYS A 45 18.21 -4.12 0.09
CA LYS A 45 19.19 -4.20 -1.01
C LYS A 45 18.71 -3.49 -2.27
N THR A 46 17.40 -3.49 -2.51
CA THR A 46 16.81 -2.89 -3.71
C THR A 46 16.97 -1.38 -3.77
N PHE A 47 17.31 -0.70 -2.68
CA PHE A 47 17.74 0.71 -2.72
C PHE A 47 18.96 0.93 -3.61
N ALA A 48 19.90 -0.02 -3.62
CA ALA A 48 21.05 0.03 -4.51
C ALA A 48 20.80 -0.67 -5.86
N GLU A 49 20.12 -1.82 -5.84
CA GLU A 49 19.92 -2.67 -7.02
C GLU A 49 18.98 -2.03 -8.03
N ASN A 50 17.92 -1.32 -7.58
CA ASN A 50 16.90 -0.69 -8.42
C ASN A 50 17.06 0.83 -8.56
N ARG A 51 18.18 1.39 -8.11
CA ARG A 51 18.44 2.84 -8.13
C ARG A 51 18.21 3.48 -9.50
N ASP A 52 18.69 2.81 -10.55
CA ASP A 52 18.61 3.32 -11.91
C ASP A 52 17.33 2.87 -12.66
N ASN A 53 16.56 1.96 -12.05
CA ASN A 53 15.35 1.40 -12.63
C ASN A 53 14.08 2.10 -12.13
N ASP A 54 14.09 2.62 -10.90
CA ASP A 54 12.92 3.32 -10.34
C ASP A 54 12.82 4.75 -10.88
N PRO A 55 11.81 5.07 -11.70
CA PRO A 55 11.69 6.41 -12.29
C PRO A 55 11.07 7.44 -11.32
N SER A 56 10.62 7.01 -10.14
CA SER A 56 9.78 7.82 -9.26
C SER A 56 10.44 8.18 -7.93
N LEU A 57 11.34 7.33 -7.43
CA LEU A 57 11.97 7.50 -6.13
C LEU A 57 13.49 7.50 -6.25
N SER A 58 14.15 8.23 -5.36
CA SER A 58 15.60 8.16 -5.16
C SER A 58 15.94 8.02 -3.69
N GLU A 59 17.11 7.45 -3.42
CA GLU A 59 17.63 7.30 -2.06
C GLU A 59 17.75 8.65 -1.35
N GLU A 60 18.23 9.70 -2.06
CA GLU A 60 18.38 11.04 -1.51
C GLU A 60 17.04 11.64 -1.08
N LEU A 61 16.01 11.47 -1.93
CA LEU A 61 14.67 11.97 -1.64
C LEU A 61 14.05 11.28 -0.42
N LEU A 62 14.19 9.96 -0.33
CA LEU A 62 13.68 9.20 0.81
C LEU A 62 14.45 9.52 2.09
N ASN A 63 15.79 9.69 2.03
CA ASN A 63 16.60 10.16 3.15
C ASN A 63 16.13 11.52 3.65
N PHE A 64 15.87 12.45 2.74
CA PHE A 64 15.32 13.76 3.09
C PHE A 64 13.97 13.66 3.80
N TYR A 65 13.03 12.88 3.26
CA TYR A 65 11.72 12.68 3.89
C TYR A 65 11.81 12.01 5.26
N ALA A 66 12.67 10.99 5.40
CA ALA A 66 12.89 10.31 6.67
C ALA A 66 13.42 11.28 7.73
N ALA A 67 14.42 12.11 7.38
CA ALA A 67 15.01 13.12 8.27
C ALA A 67 14.00 14.22 8.67
N CYS A 68 13.06 14.57 7.78
CA CYS A 68 11.97 15.50 8.13
C CYS A 68 10.93 14.89 9.08
N TYR A 69 10.80 13.56 9.07
CA TYR A 69 9.75 12.86 9.82
C TYR A 69 10.20 12.43 11.22
N THR A 70 11.45 11.99 11.38
CA THR A 70 11.94 11.45 12.66
C THR A 70 13.46 11.55 12.80
N ASP A 71 13.91 11.74 14.04
CA ASP A 71 15.32 11.63 14.43
C ASP A 71 15.70 10.18 14.77
N ASP A 72 14.72 9.27 14.91
CA ASP A 72 14.90 7.84 15.20
C ASP A 72 14.23 6.99 14.12
N ALA A 73 14.95 6.79 13.02
CA ALA A 73 14.49 5.98 11.89
C ALA A 73 14.28 4.49 12.25
N LYS A 74 14.80 4.00 13.38
CA LYS A 74 14.59 2.62 13.86
C LYS A 74 13.38 2.47 14.78
N ASN A 75 12.75 3.57 15.17
CA ASN A 75 11.54 3.52 15.98
C ASN A 75 10.43 2.72 15.26
N PRO A 76 9.88 1.65 15.89
CA PRO A 76 8.84 0.83 15.25
C PRO A 76 7.57 1.59 14.85
N LEU A 77 7.30 2.75 15.43
CA LEU A 77 6.17 3.61 15.03
C LEU A 77 6.49 4.47 13.80
N CYS A 78 7.76 4.55 13.40
CA CYS A 78 8.22 5.19 12.17
C CYS A 78 8.58 4.14 11.11
N SER A 79 9.27 3.08 11.52
CA SER A 79 9.68 1.95 10.70
C SER A 79 9.08 0.65 11.24
N PRO A 80 7.83 0.32 10.90
CA PRO A 80 7.13 -0.82 11.46
C PRO A 80 7.80 -2.17 11.19
N LEU A 81 8.68 -2.23 10.21
CA LEU A 81 9.49 -3.41 9.94
C LEU A 81 10.33 -3.84 11.16
N PHE A 82 10.72 -2.92 12.04
CA PHE A 82 11.47 -3.23 13.27
C PHE A 82 10.58 -3.59 14.47
N GLY A 83 9.25 -3.47 14.34
CA GLY A 83 8.30 -3.77 15.39
C GLY A 83 7.97 -5.25 15.55
N ASP A 84 7.23 -5.58 16.61
CA ASP A 84 6.62 -6.91 16.81
C ASP A 84 5.34 -7.04 15.98
N LEU A 85 5.43 -7.74 14.84
CA LEU A 85 4.32 -7.94 13.91
C LEU A 85 3.40 -9.12 14.26
N SER A 86 3.58 -9.78 15.42
CA SER A 86 2.68 -10.85 15.86
C SER A 86 1.24 -10.35 16.01
N ASP A 87 0.28 -11.23 15.78
CA ASP A 87 -1.16 -10.97 15.93
C ASP A 87 -1.71 -9.84 15.04
N LEU A 88 -0.94 -9.38 14.04
CA LEU A 88 -1.45 -8.40 13.08
C LEU A 88 -2.50 -8.99 12.14
N PRO A 89 -3.43 -8.16 11.61
CA PRO A 89 -4.47 -8.61 10.70
C PRO A 89 -3.91 -9.22 9.41
N PRO A 90 -4.72 -10.03 8.69
CA PRO A 90 -4.36 -10.46 7.35
C PRO A 90 -3.95 -9.30 6.46
N SER A 91 -2.87 -9.47 5.71
CA SER A 91 -2.26 -8.44 4.87
C SER A 91 -2.20 -8.86 3.41
N LEU A 92 -2.52 -7.92 2.52
CA LEU A 92 -2.31 -8.01 1.08
C LEU A 92 -1.35 -6.90 0.66
N LEU A 93 -0.24 -7.28 0.03
CA LEU A 93 0.84 -6.38 -0.36
C LEU A 93 1.03 -6.39 -1.87
N PHE A 94 1.35 -5.23 -2.42
CA PHE A 94 1.73 -5.04 -3.82
C PHE A 94 3.05 -4.27 -3.87
N ALA A 95 3.93 -4.66 -4.80
CA ALA A 95 5.18 -3.96 -5.07
C ALA A 95 5.56 -4.08 -6.55
N GLY A 96 6.17 -3.06 -7.09
CA GLY A 96 6.82 -3.10 -8.40
C GLY A 96 8.15 -3.83 -8.35
N GLY A 97 8.50 -4.56 -9.42
CA GLY A 97 9.78 -5.26 -9.51
C GLY A 97 10.98 -4.32 -9.60
N ASP A 98 10.77 -3.13 -10.15
CA ASP A 98 11.81 -2.15 -10.41
C ASP A 98 11.87 -1.02 -9.37
N GLU A 99 10.95 -1.02 -8.38
CA GLU A 99 10.96 0.01 -7.33
C GLU A 99 12.07 -0.19 -6.28
N ILE A 100 12.64 0.88 -5.76
CA ILE A 100 13.66 0.82 -4.71
C ILE A 100 13.11 0.32 -3.36
N LEU A 101 11.79 0.43 -3.11
CA LEU A 101 11.10 -0.05 -1.92
C LEU A 101 10.68 -1.54 -2.00
N LEU A 102 11.08 -2.28 -3.05
CA LEU A 102 10.68 -3.68 -3.21
C LEU A 102 11.06 -4.55 -2.00
N ASP A 103 12.26 -4.37 -1.46
CA ASP A 103 12.69 -5.13 -0.29
C ASP A 103 11.93 -4.78 0.98
N ASP A 104 11.40 -3.56 1.11
CA ASP A 104 10.52 -3.20 2.22
C ASP A 104 9.27 -4.09 2.21
N ALA A 105 8.64 -4.26 1.05
CA ALA A 105 7.48 -5.12 0.89
C ALA A 105 7.82 -6.60 1.11
N ARG A 106 8.95 -7.09 0.57
CA ARG A 106 9.42 -8.47 0.76
C ARG A 106 9.69 -8.78 2.23
N ARG A 107 10.50 -7.96 2.88
CA ARG A 107 10.89 -8.14 4.29
C ARG A 107 9.69 -8.04 5.22
N LEU A 108 8.76 -7.11 4.94
CA LEU A 108 7.51 -7.02 5.67
C LEU A 108 6.68 -8.30 5.53
N HIS A 109 6.52 -8.80 4.31
CA HIS A 109 5.81 -10.04 4.02
C HIS A 109 6.42 -11.23 4.76
N GLU A 110 7.72 -11.43 4.65
CA GLU A 110 8.46 -12.51 5.30
C GLU A 110 8.32 -12.43 6.83
N LYS A 111 8.46 -11.23 7.40
CA LYS A 111 8.33 -11.04 8.83
C LYS A 111 6.90 -11.28 9.33
N LEU A 112 5.88 -10.89 8.58
CA LEU A 112 4.49 -11.20 8.90
C LEU A 112 4.25 -12.71 8.95
N LEU A 113 4.73 -13.45 7.94
CA LEU A 113 4.63 -14.91 7.92
C LEU A 113 5.38 -15.57 9.07
N ALA A 114 6.62 -15.13 9.34
CA ALA A 114 7.43 -15.62 10.46
C ALA A 114 6.77 -15.33 11.83
N SER A 115 5.97 -14.26 11.92
CA SER A 115 5.21 -13.91 13.11
C SER A 115 3.84 -14.62 13.20
N GLY A 116 3.55 -15.59 12.31
CA GLY A 116 2.30 -16.36 12.31
C GLY A 116 1.11 -15.62 11.68
N CYS A 117 1.32 -14.46 11.07
CA CYS A 117 0.27 -13.68 10.42
C CYS A 117 0.02 -14.18 8.99
N LYS A 118 -1.20 -13.95 8.48
CA LYS A 118 -1.53 -14.22 7.07
C LYS A 118 -1.06 -13.05 6.22
N SER A 119 -0.20 -13.32 5.25
CA SER A 119 0.26 -12.31 4.30
C SER A 119 0.32 -12.88 2.89
N ARG A 120 -0.03 -12.04 1.91
CA ARG A 120 0.19 -12.30 0.48
C ARG A 120 0.90 -11.09 -0.10
N LEU A 121 1.88 -11.35 -0.98
CA LEU A 121 2.63 -10.32 -1.69
C LEU A 121 2.51 -10.59 -3.19
N HIS A 122 2.11 -9.56 -3.93
CA HIS A 122 2.15 -9.51 -5.38
C HIS A 122 3.30 -8.62 -5.81
N ILE A 123 4.23 -9.15 -6.61
CA ILE A 123 5.32 -8.39 -7.21
C ILE A 123 5.07 -8.37 -8.72
N ALA A 124 4.85 -7.18 -9.26
CA ALA A 124 4.66 -7.00 -10.70
C ALA A 124 6.00 -6.72 -11.36
N PRO A 125 6.53 -7.62 -12.22
CA PRO A 125 7.77 -7.41 -12.93
C PRO A 125 7.74 -6.12 -13.75
N GLU A 126 8.88 -5.44 -13.88
CA GLU A 126 9.04 -4.24 -14.73
C GLU A 126 8.03 -3.12 -14.39
N ARG A 127 7.64 -3.03 -13.11
CA ARG A 127 6.76 -1.98 -12.60
C ARG A 127 7.50 -1.16 -11.55
N TRP A 128 7.12 0.11 -11.51
CA TRP A 128 7.66 1.12 -10.61
C TRP A 128 6.83 1.27 -9.34
N HIS A 129 7.23 2.18 -8.49
CA HIS A 129 6.58 2.50 -7.21
C HIS A 129 5.10 2.88 -7.39
N ALA A 130 4.24 2.30 -6.56
CA ALA A 130 2.80 2.53 -6.51
C ALA A 130 2.05 2.28 -7.84
N TYR A 131 2.58 1.44 -8.72
CA TYR A 131 2.05 1.17 -10.06
C TYR A 131 0.55 0.83 -10.07
N VAL A 132 0.05 0.17 -9.04
CA VAL A 132 -1.37 -0.24 -8.90
C VAL A 132 -2.32 0.96 -9.02
N LEU A 133 -1.90 2.16 -8.58
CA LEU A 133 -2.74 3.35 -8.58
C LEU A 133 -2.93 3.96 -9.97
N TYR A 134 -2.07 3.63 -10.91
CA TYR A 134 -2.10 4.25 -12.24
C TYR A 134 -3.08 3.60 -13.21
N CYS A 135 -3.54 2.38 -12.97
CA CYS A 135 -4.58 1.67 -13.75
C CYS A 135 -4.37 1.69 -15.28
N LEU A 136 -3.12 1.67 -15.76
CA LEU A 136 -2.80 1.92 -17.16
C LEU A 136 -2.82 0.66 -18.04
N THR A 137 -2.85 -0.54 -17.45
CA THR A 137 -2.76 -1.81 -18.19
C THR A 137 -3.76 -2.84 -17.68
N GLU A 138 -4.07 -3.85 -18.51
CA GLU A 138 -4.96 -4.95 -18.14
C GLU A 138 -4.48 -5.70 -16.90
N ASN A 139 -3.18 -5.91 -16.74
CA ASN A 139 -2.62 -6.60 -15.56
C ASN A 139 -2.87 -5.85 -14.24
N MET A 140 -3.07 -4.54 -14.29
CA MET A 140 -3.45 -3.76 -13.10
C MET A 140 -4.91 -3.99 -12.70
N GLN A 141 -5.76 -4.44 -13.62
CA GLN A 141 -7.14 -4.85 -13.31
C GLN A 141 -7.15 -6.12 -12.46
N ASP A 142 -6.22 -7.06 -12.69
CA ASP A 142 -6.07 -8.28 -11.90
C ASP A 142 -5.66 -7.96 -10.44
N ASP A 143 -4.84 -6.93 -10.24
CA ASP A 143 -4.45 -6.46 -8.93
C ASP A 143 -5.64 -5.85 -8.17
N PHE A 144 -6.46 -5.04 -8.86
CA PHE A 144 -7.71 -4.52 -8.29
C PHE A 144 -8.70 -5.63 -7.96
N GLU A 145 -8.82 -6.65 -8.81
CA GLU A 145 -9.67 -7.81 -8.52
C GLU A 145 -9.14 -8.57 -7.29
N SER A 146 -7.83 -8.69 -7.15
CA SER A 146 -7.20 -9.27 -5.96
C SER A 146 -7.51 -8.48 -4.69
N ILE A 147 -7.55 -7.14 -4.77
CA ILE A 147 -7.99 -6.27 -3.68
C ILE A 147 -9.47 -6.53 -3.37
N ASN A 148 -10.34 -6.53 -4.36
CA ASN A 148 -11.77 -6.78 -4.18
C ASN A 148 -12.02 -8.15 -3.52
N GLN A 149 -11.36 -9.21 -3.98
CA GLN A 149 -11.46 -10.53 -3.37
C GLN A 149 -10.95 -10.56 -1.92
N PHE A 150 -9.89 -9.81 -1.63
CA PHE A 150 -9.40 -9.68 -0.26
C PHE A 150 -10.39 -8.93 0.62
N LEU A 151 -11.00 -7.86 0.12
CA LEU A 151 -12.06 -7.10 0.79
C LEU A 151 -13.25 -8.01 1.11
N ASP A 152 -13.75 -8.73 0.11
CA ASP A 152 -14.90 -9.64 0.27
C ASP A 152 -14.65 -10.73 1.31
N LYS A 153 -13.44 -11.31 1.32
CA LYS A 153 -13.06 -12.35 2.30
C LYS A 153 -12.85 -11.79 3.70
N THR A 154 -12.35 -10.57 3.81
CA THR A 154 -11.91 -9.99 5.08
C THR A 154 -13.03 -9.20 5.78
N LEU A 155 -13.88 -8.54 5.00
CA LEU A 155 -15.06 -7.84 5.48
C LEU A 155 -16.28 -8.74 5.66
N SER A 156 -16.12 -10.06 5.51
CA SER A 156 -17.17 -11.08 5.51
C SER A 156 -18.18 -10.96 6.65
N PRO A 157 -19.37 -11.55 6.49
CA PRO A 157 -20.63 -10.86 6.61
C PRO A 157 -21.13 -10.91 8.03
N ALA A 158 -20.68 -10.01 8.87
CA ALA A 158 -21.57 -9.52 9.92
C ALA A 158 -22.59 -8.64 9.21
N LYS A 159 -23.64 -9.28 8.64
CA LYS A 159 -24.85 -8.63 8.11
C LYS A 159 -24.58 -7.42 7.19
N SER A 160 -24.44 -7.70 5.87
CA SER A 160 -24.88 -6.82 4.78
C SER A 160 -24.71 -5.31 4.97
N LEU A 161 -23.49 -4.82 5.07
CA LEU A 161 -23.17 -3.60 4.34
C LEU A 161 -22.94 -4.06 2.90
N ARG A 162 -24.05 -4.14 2.18
CA ARG A 162 -24.08 -4.25 0.73
C ARG A 162 -23.33 -3.01 0.25
N TRP A 163 -22.05 -3.18 -0.11
CA TRP A 163 -21.35 -2.17 -0.88
C TRP A 163 -22.28 -1.85 -2.04
N MET A 164 -22.71 -0.58 -2.12
CA MET A 164 -23.48 -0.13 -3.25
C MET A 164 -22.66 -0.47 -4.46
N LYS A 165 -23.12 -1.44 -5.27
CA LYS A 165 -22.54 -1.68 -6.59
C LYS A 165 -22.42 -0.30 -7.25
N LEU A 166 -21.35 -0.05 -7.98
CA LEU A 166 -21.11 1.19 -8.73
C LEU A 166 -22.35 1.67 -9.51
N ASP A 167 -23.26 0.76 -9.88
CA ASP A 167 -24.57 1.02 -10.43
C ASP A 167 -25.48 1.90 -9.54
N ASN A 168 -25.30 1.84 -8.21
CA ASN A 168 -26.06 2.69 -7.29
C ASN A 168 -25.36 4.04 -7.02
N ALA A 169 -24.05 4.14 -7.17
CA ALA A 169 -23.35 5.43 -7.12
C ALA A 169 -23.81 6.36 -8.26
N ALA A 170 -24.15 5.80 -9.43
CA ALA A 170 -24.72 6.53 -10.55
C ALA A 170 -26.13 7.11 -10.29
N LYS A 171 -26.86 6.61 -9.28
CA LYS A 171 -28.16 7.16 -8.84
C LYS A 171 -27.99 8.32 -7.86
N ILE A 172 -26.93 8.31 -7.06
CA ILE A 172 -26.62 9.38 -6.09
C ILE A 172 -25.89 10.54 -6.76
N TYR A 173 -25.07 10.23 -7.80
CA TYR A 173 -24.36 11.24 -8.60
C TYR A 173 -24.68 11.08 -10.09
N PRO A 174 -25.81 11.61 -10.59
CA PRO A 174 -26.20 11.47 -11.98
C PRO A 174 -25.17 12.02 -12.99
N ALA A 175 -24.34 12.97 -12.56
CA ALA A 175 -23.27 13.56 -13.39
C ALA A 175 -22.06 12.63 -13.59
N ALA A 176 -21.91 11.58 -12.77
CA ALA A 176 -20.79 10.63 -12.89
C ALA A 176 -20.95 9.63 -14.05
N LYS A 177 -22.12 9.62 -14.72
CA LYS A 177 -22.50 8.63 -15.75
C LYS A 177 -21.66 8.62 -17.02
N ARG A 178 -20.70 9.55 -17.24
CA ARG A 178 -19.91 9.60 -18.49
C ARG A 178 -18.49 10.16 -18.37
N ARG A 179 -17.86 10.09 -17.24
CA ARG A 179 -16.42 10.38 -17.18
C ARG A 179 -15.69 9.10 -16.81
N THR A 180 -15.26 8.35 -17.81
CA THR A 180 -14.21 7.37 -17.67
C THR A 180 -12.96 8.10 -17.12
N TRP A 181 -12.20 7.46 -16.27
CA TRP A 181 -10.98 7.99 -15.65
C TRP A 181 -10.00 8.61 -16.68
N THR A 182 -10.09 8.22 -17.94
CA THR A 182 -9.36 8.80 -19.08
C THR A 182 -9.53 10.32 -19.23
N ASN A 183 -10.61 10.92 -18.71
CA ASN A 183 -10.82 12.37 -18.80
C ASN A 183 -10.21 13.16 -17.63
N TYR A 184 -9.87 12.51 -16.53
CA TYR A 184 -9.22 13.18 -15.39
C TYR A 184 -7.75 13.51 -15.70
N PHE A 185 -7.06 12.65 -16.46
CA PHE A 185 -5.66 12.86 -16.86
C PHE A 185 -5.50 13.86 -18.03
N ARG A 186 -6.56 14.10 -18.81
CA ARG A 186 -6.52 15.13 -19.88
C ARG A 186 -6.58 16.56 -19.36
N LEU A 187 -7.05 16.78 -18.15
CA LEU A 187 -7.10 18.12 -17.53
C LEU A 187 -5.78 18.55 -16.89
N SER A 188 -4.94 17.58 -16.46
CA SER A 188 -3.63 17.89 -15.91
C SER A 188 -2.53 18.15 -16.97
N ALA A 189 -2.74 17.64 -18.20
CA ALA A 189 -1.80 17.86 -19.30
C ALA A 189 -1.93 19.24 -19.99
N ASN A 190 -3.02 19.97 -19.74
CA ASN A 190 -3.27 21.30 -20.34
C ASN A 190 -2.97 22.48 -19.41
N LEU A 191 -2.26 22.26 -18.30
CA LEU A 191 -1.84 23.33 -17.37
C LEU A 191 -0.35 23.67 -17.46
N SER A 192 0.34 23.21 -18.51
CA SER A 192 1.76 23.49 -18.80
C SER A 192 1.97 24.14 -20.16
N GLU A 193 1.11 25.08 -20.57
CA GLU A 193 1.38 26.10 -21.59
C GLU A 193 1.16 27.50 -20.99
#